data_5aaa1e7c63dd88b0ffc19cf1b4d0d478
#
_entry.id   5aaa1e7c63dd88b0ffc19cf1b4d0d478
#
_cell.length_a   1.000
_cell.length_b   1.000
_cell.length_c   1.000
_cell.angle_alpha   90.00
_cell.angle_beta   90.00
_cell.angle_gamma   90.00
#
_symmetry.space_group_name_H-M   'P 1'
#
loop_
_entity.id
_entity.type
_entity.pdbx_description
1 polymer ?
#
loop_
_entity_poly.entity_id
_entity_poly.type
_entity_poly.pdbx_seq_one_letter_code
_entity_poly.pdbx_strand_id
1 'polypeptide(L)' 'MPLFRITVKQIKNCNGIRLERGMSVDVSTSSFSNPVTTNGGQLVADAFMRIYGVDIKKAGALNMVYLDVKQMR' A
#
# COMPACT_ATOMS: atom_id res chain seq x y z
N MET A 1 -7.63 17.52 1.86
CA MET A 1 -7.66 16.07 2.13
C MET A 1 -6.24 15.57 2.36
N PRO A 2 -6.03 14.72 3.36
CA PRO A 2 -4.69 14.18 3.59
C PRO A 2 -4.22 13.33 2.41
N LEU A 3 -2.94 13.45 2.10
CA LEU A 3 -2.28 12.63 1.08
C LEU A 3 -1.21 11.78 1.76
N PHE A 4 -1.28 10.49 1.54
CA PHE A 4 -0.33 9.53 2.10
C PHE A 4 0.45 8.86 0.98
N ARG A 5 1.74 8.68 1.19
CA ARG A 5 2.58 7.87 0.31
C ARG A 5 2.87 6.54 0.99
N ILE A 6 2.53 5.47 0.31
CA ILE A 6 2.75 4.12 0.80
C ILE A 6 3.85 3.50 -0.03
N THR A 7 4.94 3.09 0.62
CA THR A 7 6.13 2.53 -0.04
C THR A 7 6.37 1.12 0.47
N VAL A 8 6.67 0.21 -0.46
CA VAL A 8 7.08 -1.15 -0.09
C VAL A 8 8.49 -1.08 0.47
N LYS A 9 8.68 -1.53 1.70
CA LYS A 9 9.98 -1.47 2.37
C LYS A 9 10.69 -2.82 2.45
N GLN A 10 10.00 -3.91 2.10
CA GLN A 10 10.60 -5.25 2.06
C GLN A 10 10.10 -6.00 0.85
N ILE A 11 10.97 -6.80 0.25
CA ILE A 11 10.60 -7.66 -0.87
C ILE A 11 9.65 -8.74 -0.37
N LYS A 12 8.57 -8.96 -1.11
CA LYS A 12 7.60 -10.01 -0.82
C LYS A 12 7.30 -10.77 -2.11
N ASN A 13 7.38 -12.09 -2.06
CA ASN A 13 7.09 -12.94 -3.19
C ASN A 13 6.17 -14.06 -2.71
N CYS A 14 4.90 -13.99 -3.09
CA CYS A 14 3.89 -14.92 -2.59
C CYS A 14 2.75 -15.03 -3.61
N ASN A 15 2.21 -16.24 -3.79
CA ASN A 15 1.09 -16.50 -4.69
C ASN A 15 1.32 -15.99 -6.11
N GLY A 16 2.57 -16.05 -6.60
CA GLY A 16 2.92 -15.56 -7.91
C GLY A 16 2.99 -14.04 -8.02
N ILE A 17 2.84 -13.33 -6.91
CA ILE A 17 2.88 -11.87 -6.88
C ILE A 17 4.21 -11.44 -6.27
N ARG A 18 4.92 -10.56 -6.96
CA ARG A 18 6.20 -10.03 -6.50
C ARG A 18 6.09 -8.55 -6.19
N LEU A 19 6.43 -8.19 -4.96
CA LEU A 19 6.57 -6.81 -4.54
C LEU A 19 8.04 -6.50 -4.36
N GLU A 20 8.49 -5.39 -4.94
CA GLU A 20 9.87 -4.95 -4.85
C GLU A 20 9.97 -3.75 -3.93
N ARG A 21 11.07 -3.67 -3.20
CA ARG A 21 11.34 -2.53 -2.34
C ARG A 21 11.46 -1.26 -3.20
N GLY A 22 10.82 -0.20 -2.75
CA GLY A 22 10.80 1.07 -3.46
C GLY A 22 9.55 1.32 -4.29
N MET A 23 8.72 0.31 -4.52
CA MET A 23 7.42 0.52 -5.15
C MET A 23 6.56 1.39 -4.24
N SER A 24 5.97 2.44 -4.78
CA SER A 24 5.17 3.36 -3.96
C SER A 24 3.93 3.83 -4.71
N VAL A 25 2.90 4.17 -3.93
CA VAL A 25 1.66 4.75 -4.43
C VAL A 25 1.25 5.89 -3.51
N ASP A 26 0.54 6.87 -4.07
CA ASP A 26 -0.04 7.96 -3.31
C ASP A 26 -1.54 7.73 -3.17
N VAL A 27 -2.04 7.87 -1.94
CA VAL A 27 -3.45 7.67 -1.62
C VAL A 27 -3.99 8.91 -0.95
N SER A 28 -5.06 9.46 -1.51
CA SER A 28 -5.78 10.58 -0.92
C SER A 28 -6.96 10.03 -0.12
N THR A 29 -7.07 10.44 1.15
CA THR A 29 -8.12 9.93 2.03
C THR A 29 -8.95 11.10 2.58
N SER A 30 -10.10 10.78 3.16
CA SER A 30 -10.95 11.78 3.80
C SER A 30 -10.62 11.96 5.28
N SER A 31 -9.64 11.25 5.81
CA SER A 31 -9.27 11.34 7.22
C SER A 31 -7.76 11.20 7.37
N PHE A 32 -7.26 11.54 8.56
CA PHE A 32 -5.84 11.40 8.88
C PHE A 32 -5.47 10.00 9.39
N SER A 33 -6.40 9.06 9.34
CA SER A 33 -6.13 7.68 9.73
C SER A 33 -5.19 7.01 8.73
N ASN A 34 -4.38 6.08 9.22
CA ASN A 34 -3.46 5.32 8.39
C ASN A 34 -4.25 4.52 7.34
N PRO A 35 -4.05 4.75 6.03
CA PRO A 35 -4.83 4.07 5.01
C PRO A 35 -4.59 2.56 4.94
N VAL A 36 -3.44 2.07 5.42
CA VAL A 36 -3.17 0.63 5.43
C VAL A 36 -4.08 -0.08 6.43
N THR A 37 -4.42 0.58 7.54
CA THR A 37 -5.25 -0.02 8.59
C THR A 37 -6.71 0.41 8.53
N THR A 38 -7.07 1.32 7.63
CA THR A 38 -8.44 1.82 7.49
C THR A 38 -9.16 1.04 6.40
N ASN A 39 -10.38 0.59 6.66
CA ASN A 39 -11.21 -0.18 5.71
C ASN A 39 -10.47 -1.39 5.15
N GLY A 40 -9.66 -2.07 5.97
CA GLY A 40 -8.88 -3.21 5.53
C GLY A 40 -7.82 -2.87 4.51
N GLY A 41 -7.43 -1.60 4.40
CA GLY A 41 -6.41 -1.16 3.45
C GLY A 41 -6.89 -1.14 2.01
N GLN A 42 -8.20 -1.04 1.78
CA GLN A 42 -8.78 -1.12 0.44
C GLN A 42 -8.23 -0.05 -0.50
N LEU A 43 -8.07 1.18 -0.02
CA LEU A 43 -7.54 2.27 -0.86
C LEU A 43 -6.12 1.98 -1.31
N VAL A 44 -5.30 1.42 -0.43
CA VAL A 44 -3.93 1.06 -0.74
C VAL A 44 -3.89 -0.09 -1.75
N ALA A 45 -4.71 -1.13 -1.52
CA ALA A 45 -4.79 -2.27 -2.43
C ALA A 45 -5.23 -1.84 -3.82
N ASP A 46 -6.24 -0.98 -3.91
CA ASP A 46 -6.73 -0.45 -5.20
C ASP A 46 -5.65 0.35 -5.92
N ALA A 47 -4.89 1.17 -5.18
CA ALA A 47 -3.83 1.98 -5.76
C ALA A 47 -2.72 1.12 -6.34
N PHE A 48 -2.29 0.08 -5.63
CA PHE A 48 -1.28 -0.84 -6.16
C PHE A 48 -1.79 -1.61 -7.38
N MET A 49 -3.04 -2.04 -7.36
CA MET A 49 -3.63 -2.71 -8.52
C MET A 49 -3.67 -1.80 -9.74
N ARG A 50 -4.06 -0.54 -9.55
CA ARG A 50 -4.19 0.43 -10.65
C ARG A 50 -2.84 0.80 -11.24
N ILE A 51 -1.82 0.99 -10.40
CA ILE A 51 -0.52 1.52 -10.83
C ILE A 51 0.43 0.40 -11.25
N TYR A 52 0.50 -0.67 -10.46
CA TYR A 52 1.45 -1.76 -10.70
C TYR A 52 0.80 -3.05 -11.20
N GLY A 53 -0.52 -3.14 -11.14
CA GLY A 53 -1.22 -4.37 -11.52
C GLY A 53 -1.00 -5.51 -10.54
N VAL A 54 -0.65 -5.22 -9.30
CA VAL A 54 -0.40 -6.25 -8.28
C VAL A 54 -1.45 -6.20 -7.18
N ASP A 55 -1.86 -7.37 -6.71
CA ASP A 55 -2.80 -7.51 -5.61
C ASP A 55 -2.01 -7.75 -4.32
N ILE A 56 -1.68 -6.68 -3.61
CA ILE A 56 -0.89 -6.78 -2.39
C ILE A 56 -1.64 -7.48 -1.25
N LYS A 57 -2.96 -7.46 -1.30
CA LYS A 57 -3.79 -8.15 -0.33
C LYS A 57 -3.65 -9.66 -0.48
N LYS A 58 -3.67 -10.14 -1.72
CA LYS A 58 -3.46 -11.56 -2.04
C LYS A 58 -2.03 -11.99 -1.72
N ALA A 59 -1.07 -11.08 -1.88
CA ALA A 59 0.33 -11.36 -1.56
C ALA A 59 0.58 -11.40 -0.05
N GLY A 60 -0.38 -11.01 0.77
CA GLY A 60 -0.22 -10.98 2.21
C GLY A 60 0.68 -9.86 2.71
N ALA A 61 0.87 -8.82 1.90
CA ALA A 61 1.78 -7.72 2.21
C ALA A 61 1.06 -6.44 2.65
N LEU A 62 -0.26 -6.50 2.83
CA LEU A 62 -1.05 -5.33 3.21
C LEU A 62 -0.98 -5.11 4.72
N ASN A 63 0.20 -4.75 5.21
CA ASN A 63 0.43 -4.48 6.62
C ASN A 63 1.68 -3.62 6.79
N MET A 64 1.91 -3.13 8.01
CA MET A 64 3.01 -2.21 8.28
C MET A 64 4.39 -2.88 8.33
N VAL A 65 4.45 -4.20 8.29
CA VAL A 65 5.74 -4.91 8.21
C VAL A 65 6.36 -4.72 6.84
N TYR A 66 5.54 -4.73 5.79
CA TYR A 66 6.01 -4.61 4.41
C TYR A 66 5.84 -3.22 3.83
N LEU A 67 4.97 -2.40 4.42
CA LEU A 67 4.64 -1.09 3.87
C LEU A 67 5.03 0.02 4.84
N ASP A 68 5.57 1.09 4.30
CA ASP A 68 5.86 2.32 5.03
C ASP A 68 4.85 3.37 4.60
N VAL A 69 4.26 4.07 5.56
CA VAL A 69 3.24 5.08 5.30
C VAL A 69 3.77 6.44 5.72
N LYS A 70 3.75 7.39 4.80
CA LYS A 70 4.18 8.75 5.08
C LYS A 70 3.07 9.72 4.69
N GLN A 71 2.67 10.59 5.60
CA GLN A 71 1.72 11.64 5.30
C GLN A 71 2.46 12.78 4.60
N MET A 72 2.03 13.08 3.36
CA MET A 72 2.67 14.10 2.55
C MET A 72 2.00 15.47 2.69
N ARG A 73 0.73 15.49 3.08
CA ARG A 73 -0.03 16.74 3.29
C ARG A 73 -1.09 16.57 4.34
#